data_cb1741aaa450f2553bf78c8c2f5940b6
#
_entry.id   cb1741aaa450f2553bf78c8c2f5940b6
#
_cell.length_a   1.000
_cell.length_b   1.000
_cell.length_c   1.000
_cell.angle_alpha   90.00
_cell.angle_beta   90.00
_cell.angle_gamma   90.00
#
_symmetry.space_group_name_H-M   'P 1'
#
loop_
_entity.id
_entity.type
_entity.pdbx_description
1 polymer ?
#
loop_
_entity_poly.entity_id
_entity_poly.type
_entity_poly.pdbx_seq_one_letter_code
_entity_poly.pdbx_strand_id
1 'polypeptide(L)'
;LPYLYKIVADKIEAKTHIAVAPNHFYIKHKNKANGWYNTELTSGIFPNDAWLMASGYIHLDAIVNKLYMEALNDDQMIALNIIDLAKGYERKLGTLAQNEFILKCCDAALTVYPHYVNALLLKAETKKKMFDALMTKYNAQYPVDILNIPEAEKLFTEMTNLYAQIHEMGYRKMPEEMYLEWLVSLKDERNKYENKEITKFKSPNH
;
A
#
# COMPACT_ATOMS: atom_id res chain seq x y z
N LEU A 1 1.42 -6.57 -12.70
CA LEU A 1 2.29 -7.73 -12.94
C LEU A 1 2.08 -8.84 -11.90
N PRO A 2 1.96 -8.63 -10.57
CA PRO A 2 1.76 -9.68 -9.58
C PRO A 2 0.52 -10.56 -9.82
N TYR A 3 -0.61 -9.99 -10.22
CA TYR A 3 -1.83 -10.76 -10.52
C TYR A 3 -1.65 -11.73 -11.68
N LEU A 4 -0.99 -11.28 -12.78
CA LEU A 4 -0.70 -12.15 -13.92
C LEU A 4 0.22 -13.31 -13.50
N TYR A 5 1.25 -13.00 -12.71
CA TYR A 5 2.15 -14.01 -12.17
C TYR A 5 1.40 -15.05 -11.33
N LYS A 6 0.53 -14.59 -10.42
CA LYS A 6 -0.30 -15.47 -9.59
C LYS A 6 -1.18 -16.39 -10.44
N ILE A 7 -1.86 -15.86 -11.46
CA ILE A 7 -2.72 -16.64 -12.37
C ILE A 7 -1.91 -17.74 -13.10
N VAL A 8 -0.71 -17.40 -13.59
CA VAL A 8 0.15 -18.37 -14.27
C VAL A 8 0.67 -19.42 -13.28
N ALA A 9 1.10 -18.98 -12.09
CA ALA A 9 1.56 -19.87 -11.03
C ALA A 9 0.48 -20.88 -10.60
N ASP A 10 -0.76 -20.45 -10.46
CA ASP A 10 -1.89 -21.31 -10.12
C ASP A 10 -2.15 -22.37 -11.22
N LYS A 11 -1.95 -22.03 -12.50
CA LYS A 11 -2.09 -22.97 -13.62
C LYS A 11 -1.07 -24.12 -13.60
N ILE A 12 0.09 -23.90 -13.00
CA ILE A 12 1.14 -24.90 -12.81
C ILE A 12 1.19 -25.43 -11.37
N GLU A 13 0.14 -25.18 -10.58
CA GLU A 13 -0.02 -25.64 -9.19
C GLU A 13 1.10 -25.16 -8.24
N ALA A 14 1.76 -24.04 -8.57
CA ALA A 14 2.74 -23.42 -7.70
C ALA A 14 2.05 -22.62 -6.59
N LYS A 15 2.40 -22.90 -5.33
CA LYS A 15 1.82 -22.19 -4.17
C LYS A 15 2.41 -20.79 -4.05
N THR A 16 1.68 -19.82 -4.59
CA THR A 16 2.07 -18.41 -4.56
C THR A 16 0.96 -17.54 -3.99
N HIS A 17 1.36 -16.42 -3.38
CA HIS A 17 0.45 -15.41 -2.87
C HIS A 17 0.99 -14.01 -3.21
N ILE A 18 0.08 -13.05 -3.37
CA ILE A 18 0.46 -11.64 -3.39
C ILE A 18 0.70 -11.21 -1.95
N ALA A 19 1.66 -10.33 -1.74
CA ALA A 19 1.89 -9.63 -0.50
C ALA A 19 2.03 -8.12 -0.75
N VAL A 20 1.72 -7.34 0.29
CA VAL A 20 1.73 -5.88 0.24
C VAL A 20 2.92 -5.33 1.02
N ALA A 21 3.61 -4.38 0.43
CA ALA A 21 4.55 -3.47 1.07
C ALA A 21 4.07 -2.03 0.82
N PRO A 22 4.62 -0.99 1.48
CA PRO A 22 4.25 0.39 1.21
C PRO A 22 4.38 0.72 -0.28
N ASN A 23 3.26 1.12 -0.90
CA ASN A 23 3.13 1.45 -2.32
C ASN A 23 3.58 0.35 -3.31
N HIS A 24 3.66 -0.90 -2.86
CA HIS A 24 4.22 -1.98 -3.66
C HIS A 24 3.53 -3.33 -3.42
N PHE A 25 3.41 -4.14 -4.48
CA PHE A 25 2.94 -5.52 -4.44
C PHE A 25 4.02 -6.44 -4.96
N TYR A 26 4.27 -7.53 -4.26
CA TYR A 26 5.24 -8.56 -4.62
C TYR A 26 4.66 -9.96 -4.42
N ILE A 27 5.41 -10.99 -4.79
CA ILE A 27 4.97 -12.40 -4.68
C ILE A 27 5.67 -13.07 -3.51
N LYS A 28 4.91 -13.84 -2.74
CA LYS A 28 5.42 -14.84 -1.79
C LYS A 28 5.23 -16.24 -2.35
N HIS A 29 6.31 -17.01 -2.37
CA HIS A 29 6.27 -18.42 -2.72
C HIS A 29 6.38 -19.29 -1.47
N LYS A 30 5.63 -20.39 -1.44
CA LYS A 30 5.77 -21.39 -0.39
C LYS A 30 6.71 -22.49 -0.84
N ASN A 31 7.85 -22.64 -0.17
CA ASN A 31 8.77 -23.76 -0.37
C ASN A 31 8.43 -24.91 0.58
N LYS A 32 8.53 -26.15 0.10
CA LYS A 32 8.30 -27.34 0.93
C LYS A 32 9.28 -27.49 2.09
N ALA A 33 10.51 -26.97 1.93
CA ALA A 33 11.58 -27.15 2.92
C ALA A 33 11.74 -25.96 3.88
N ASN A 34 11.61 -24.71 3.40
CA ASN A 34 12.10 -23.51 4.12
C ASN A 34 11.03 -22.45 4.40
N GLY A 35 9.73 -22.74 4.19
CA GLY A 35 8.69 -21.76 4.41
C GLY A 35 8.47 -20.80 3.24
N TRP A 36 8.21 -19.52 3.53
CA TRP A 36 7.94 -18.50 2.53
C TRP A 36 9.22 -17.79 2.08
N TYR A 37 9.31 -17.45 0.79
CA TYR A 37 10.31 -16.54 0.26
C TYR A 37 9.68 -15.52 -0.69
N ASN A 38 10.31 -14.35 -0.82
CA ASN A 38 9.78 -13.23 -1.58
C ASN A 38 10.35 -13.20 -2.99
N THR A 39 9.54 -12.74 -3.94
CA THR A 39 9.95 -12.51 -5.32
C THR A 39 9.52 -11.11 -5.73
N GLU A 40 10.50 -10.27 -6.05
CA GLU A 40 10.29 -8.93 -6.58
C GLU A 40 10.26 -8.99 -8.11
N LEU A 41 9.05 -8.80 -8.68
CA LEU A 41 8.86 -8.99 -10.12
C LEU A 41 9.39 -7.85 -10.99
N THR A 42 9.60 -6.67 -10.42
CA THR A 42 10.08 -5.50 -11.16
C THR A 42 11.58 -5.63 -11.47
N SER A 43 12.34 -6.15 -10.52
CA SER A 43 13.78 -6.35 -10.62
C SER A 43 14.21 -7.79 -10.83
N GLY A 44 13.30 -8.76 -10.69
CA GLY A 44 13.59 -10.19 -10.80
C GLY A 44 14.46 -10.75 -9.68
N ILE A 45 14.50 -10.10 -8.52
CA ILE A 45 15.30 -10.53 -7.36
C ILE A 45 14.45 -11.26 -6.32
N PHE A 46 15.13 -11.95 -5.39
CA PHE A 46 14.54 -12.67 -4.26
C PHE A 46 14.97 -12.02 -2.93
N PRO A 47 14.36 -10.88 -2.55
CA PRO A 47 14.76 -10.17 -1.34
C PRO A 47 14.36 -10.95 -0.10
N ASN A 48 15.18 -10.88 0.97
CA ASN A 48 14.76 -11.35 2.28
C ASN A 48 13.83 -10.33 2.97
N ASP A 49 13.16 -10.76 4.04
CA ASP A 49 12.21 -9.90 4.76
C ASP A 49 12.88 -8.64 5.33
N ALA A 50 14.12 -8.74 5.82
CA ALA A 50 14.85 -7.59 6.37
C ALA A 50 15.12 -6.52 5.31
N TRP A 51 15.42 -6.93 4.07
CA TRP A 51 15.58 -6.00 2.95
C TRP A 51 14.27 -5.30 2.59
N LEU A 52 13.14 -6.04 2.55
CA LEU A 52 11.82 -5.46 2.30
C LEU A 52 11.41 -4.48 3.40
N MET A 53 11.70 -4.82 4.67
CA MET A 53 11.45 -3.93 5.80
C MET A 53 12.23 -2.62 5.68
N ALA A 54 13.52 -2.72 5.42
CA ALA A 54 14.40 -1.55 5.30
C ALA A 54 14.02 -0.67 4.11
N SER A 55 13.83 -1.26 2.92
CA SER A 55 13.47 -0.52 1.70
C SER A 55 12.06 0.08 1.74
N GLY A 56 11.13 -0.57 2.42
CA GLY A 56 9.75 -0.11 2.59
C GLY A 56 9.52 0.77 3.83
N TYR A 57 10.55 0.98 4.68
CA TYR A 57 10.39 1.65 5.98
C TYR A 57 9.30 0.98 6.83
N ILE A 58 9.30 -0.37 6.86
CA ILE A 58 8.30 -1.17 7.55
C ILE A 58 8.75 -1.45 8.98
N HIS A 59 8.02 -0.94 9.95
CA HIS A 59 8.24 -1.23 11.36
C HIS A 59 7.76 -2.63 11.73
N LEU A 60 8.40 -3.24 12.72
CA LEU A 60 8.05 -4.58 13.19
C LEU A 60 6.58 -4.68 13.62
N ASP A 61 6.06 -3.65 14.29
CA ASP A 61 4.65 -3.60 14.72
C ASP A 61 3.69 -3.71 13.54
N ALA A 62 4.03 -3.12 12.39
CA ALA A 62 3.21 -3.21 11.19
C ALA A 62 3.15 -4.65 10.63
N ILE A 63 4.19 -5.45 10.83
CA ILE A 63 4.22 -6.87 10.45
C ILE A 63 3.42 -7.70 11.46
N VAL A 64 3.64 -7.48 12.75
CA VAL A 64 2.92 -8.16 13.83
C VAL A 64 1.41 -7.93 13.71
N ASN A 65 1.00 -6.71 13.39
CA ASN A 65 -0.39 -6.32 13.18
C ASN A 65 -0.90 -6.58 11.73
N LYS A 66 -0.13 -7.30 10.89
CA LYS A 66 -0.52 -7.76 9.55
C LYS A 66 -0.88 -6.65 8.55
N LEU A 67 -0.31 -5.45 8.72
CA LEU A 67 -0.47 -4.37 7.74
C LEU A 67 0.25 -4.69 6.45
N TYR A 68 1.42 -5.35 6.57
CA TYR A 68 2.34 -5.63 5.47
C TYR A 68 2.90 -7.04 5.56
N MET A 69 3.44 -7.50 4.45
CA MET A 69 4.22 -8.73 4.31
C MET A 69 3.46 -10.04 4.57
N GLU A 70 2.14 -9.99 4.76
CA GLU A 70 1.29 -11.17 4.86
C GLU A 70 1.11 -11.82 3.46
N ALA A 71 1.07 -13.15 3.41
CA ALA A 71 0.69 -13.89 2.22
C ALA A 71 -0.84 -13.87 2.08
N LEU A 72 -1.35 -13.01 1.19
CA LEU A 72 -2.76 -12.74 1.08
C LEU A 72 -3.54 -13.92 0.49
N ASN A 73 -4.72 -14.19 1.02
CA ASN A 73 -5.69 -15.10 0.43
C ASN A 73 -6.48 -14.40 -0.70
N ASP A 74 -7.36 -15.16 -1.38
CA ASP A 74 -8.10 -14.67 -2.55
C ASP A 74 -9.07 -13.53 -2.19
N ASP A 75 -9.74 -13.61 -1.04
CA ASP A 75 -10.64 -12.54 -0.57
C ASP A 75 -9.88 -11.24 -0.26
N GLN A 76 -8.72 -11.35 0.37
CA GLN A 76 -7.85 -10.19 0.61
C GLN A 76 -7.33 -9.59 -0.70
N MET A 77 -7.05 -10.41 -1.73
CA MET A 77 -6.67 -9.89 -3.05
C MET A 77 -7.83 -9.16 -3.75
N ILE A 78 -9.08 -9.59 -3.54
CA ILE A 78 -10.26 -8.85 -4.02
C ILE A 78 -10.31 -7.46 -3.36
N ALA A 79 -10.01 -7.35 -2.05
CA ALA A 79 -9.95 -6.07 -1.37
C ALA A 79 -8.93 -5.10 -2.00
N LEU A 80 -7.77 -5.60 -2.48
CA LEU A 80 -6.80 -4.76 -3.21
C LEU A 80 -7.44 -4.15 -4.47
N ASN A 81 -8.15 -4.94 -5.27
CA ASN A 81 -8.80 -4.49 -6.50
C ASN A 81 -9.92 -3.49 -6.23
N ILE A 82 -10.69 -3.67 -5.15
CA ILE A 82 -11.73 -2.73 -4.73
C ILE A 82 -11.11 -1.35 -4.41
N ILE A 83 -9.99 -1.32 -3.71
CA ILE A 83 -9.31 -0.05 -3.39
C ILE A 83 -8.64 0.57 -4.61
N ASP A 84 -8.09 -0.22 -5.52
CA ASP A 84 -7.57 0.29 -6.79
C ASP A 84 -8.69 0.90 -7.66
N LEU A 85 -9.87 0.29 -7.68
CA LEU A 85 -11.07 0.85 -8.31
C LEU A 85 -11.45 2.19 -7.67
N ALA A 86 -11.54 2.27 -6.33
CA ALA A 86 -11.87 3.50 -5.61
C ALA A 86 -10.89 4.62 -5.91
N LYS A 87 -9.57 4.34 -5.88
CA LYS A 87 -8.52 5.30 -6.22
C LYS A 87 -8.56 5.73 -7.70
N GLY A 88 -8.87 4.81 -8.60
CA GLY A 88 -9.06 5.10 -10.02
C GLY A 88 -10.24 6.04 -10.25
N TYR A 89 -11.34 5.78 -9.55
CA TYR A 89 -12.55 6.60 -9.58
C TYR A 89 -12.31 8.00 -9.02
N GLU A 90 -11.63 8.11 -7.87
CA GLU A 90 -11.23 9.39 -7.28
C GLU A 90 -10.39 10.24 -8.24
N ARG A 91 -9.37 9.65 -8.86
CA ARG A 91 -8.48 10.36 -9.80
C ARG A 91 -9.21 10.85 -11.06
N LYS A 92 -10.19 10.09 -11.54
CA LYS A 92 -10.87 10.41 -12.79
C LYS A 92 -11.96 11.48 -12.62
N LEU A 93 -12.63 11.48 -11.49
CA LEU A 93 -13.85 12.27 -11.30
C LEU A 93 -13.72 13.40 -10.28
N GLY A 94 -12.88 13.24 -9.27
CA GLY A 94 -12.35 14.28 -8.36
C GLY A 94 -13.34 15.18 -7.62
N THR A 95 -14.63 14.84 -7.55
CA THR A 95 -15.66 15.66 -6.90
C THR A 95 -16.08 15.11 -5.54
N LEU A 96 -16.57 16.00 -4.65
CA LEU A 96 -17.08 15.62 -3.33
C LEU A 96 -18.29 14.66 -3.41
N ALA A 97 -19.08 14.72 -4.50
CA ALA A 97 -20.26 13.86 -4.71
C ALA A 97 -19.92 12.35 -4.75
N GLN A 98 -18.65 12.01 -4.86
CA GLN A 98 -18.19 10.62 -5.02
C GLN A 98 -17.59 10.02 -3.77
N ASN A 99 -17.44 10.82 -2.71
CA ASN A 99 -16.88 10.35 -1.44
C ASN A 99 -17.67 9.16 -0.87
N GLU A 100 -18.99 9.14 -1.05
CA GLU A 100 -19.83 8.02 -0.60
C GLU A 100 -19.46 6.69 -1.29
N PHE A 101 -19.22 6.71 -2.60
CA PHE A 101 -18.76 5.51 -3.32
C PHE A 101 -17.40 5.03 -2.82
N ILE A 102 -16.45 5.97 -2.61
CA ILE A 102 -15.12 5.65 -2.10
C ILE A 102 -15.22 5.03 -0.71
N LEU A 103 -16.04 5.61 0.19
CA LEU A 103 -16.26 5.08 1.53
C LEU A 103 -16.88 3.67 1.49
N LYS A 104 -17.87 3.42 0.61
CA LYS A 104 -18.45 2.07 0.41
C LYS A 104 -17.40 1.06 -0.07
N CYS A 105 -16.51 1.46 -0.97
CA CYS A 105 -15.39 0.61 -1.41
C CYS A 105 -14.43 0.30 -0.25
N CYS A 106 -14.11 1.31 0.58
CA CYS A 106 -13.27 1.09 1.76
C CYS A 106 -13.93 0.12 2.75
N ASP A 107 -15.23 0.29 3.04
CA ASP A 107 -15.97 -0.57 3.95
C ASP A 107 -16.03 -2.01 3.43
N ALA A 108 -16.32 -2.21 2.15
CA ALA A 108 -16.32 -3.53 1.52
C ALA A 108 -14.94 -4.21 1.60
N ALA A 109 -13.87 -3.48 1.29
CA ALA A 109 -12.50 -4.00 1.37
C ALA A 109 -12.12 -4.37 2.82
N LEU A 110 -12.48 -3.53 3.79
CA LEU A 110 -12.16 -3.77 5.21
C LEU A 110 -12.99 -4.91 5.84
N THR A 111 -14.11 -5.29 5.24
CA THR A 111 -14.89 -6.46 5.68
C THR A 111 -14.10 -7.76 5.50
N VAL A 112 -13.35 -7.90 4.41
CA VAL A 112 -12.57 -9.09 4.08
C VAL A 112 -11.08 -8.96 4.42
N TYR A 113 -10.57 -7.73 4.52
CA TYR A 113 -9.19 -7.44 4.91
C TYR A 113 -9.14 -6.29 5.94
N PRO A 114 -9.45 -6.55 7.23
CA PRO A 114 -9.57 -5.50 8.25
C PRO A 114 -8.30 -4.69 8.50
N HIS A 115 -7.13 -5.27 8.26
CA HIS A 115 -5.82 -4.63 8.45
C HIS A 115 -5.26 -3.99 7.17
N TYR A 116 -6.07 -3.85 6.11
CA TYR A 116 -5.60 -3.27 4.85
C TYR A 116 -5.37 -1.77 5.00
N VAL A 117 -4.12 -1.41 5.24
CA VAL A 117 -3.72 -0.02 5.55
C VAL A 117 -4.11 0.97 4.46
N ASN A 118 -4.03 0.60 3.17
CA ASN A 118 -4.43 1.50 2.08
C ASN A 118 -5.94 1.79 2.07
N ALA A 119 -6.78 0.84 2.51
CA ALA A 119 -8.20 1.07 2.68
C ALA A 119 -8.49 1.97 3.88
N LEU A 120 -7.81 1.74 5.01
CA LEU A 120 -7.92 2.59 6.21
C LEU A 120 -7.48 4.03 5.92
N LEU A 121 -6.32 4.21 5.25
CA LEU A 121 -5.82 5.53 4.86
C LEU A 121 -6.80 6.22 3.89
N LEU A 122 -7.24 5.54 2.83
CA LEU A 122 -8.19 6.12 1.87
C LEU A 122 -9.50 6.54 2.55
N LYS A 123 -9.99 5.73 3.49
CA LYS A 123 -11.18 6.06 4.29
C LYS A 123 -10.97 7.31 5.15
N ALA A 124 -9.83 7.40 5.85
CA ALA A 124 -9.48 8.56 6.67
C ALA A 124 -9.32 9.84 5.83
N GLU A 125 -8.59 9.76 4.71
CA GLU A 125 -8.38 10.88 3.79
C GLU A 125 -9.69 11.34 3.15
N THR A 126 -10.59 10.43 2.80
CA THR A 126 -11.92 10.78 2.24
C THR A 126 -12.75 11.53 3.28
N LYS A 127 -12.77 11.06 4.55
CA LYS A 127 -13.46 11.76 5.64
C LYS A 127 -12.83 13.13 5.92
N LYS A 128 -11.50 13.23 5.84
CA LYS A 128 -10.80 14.50 5.96
C LYS A 128 -11.24 15.49 4.87
N LYS A 129 -11.30 15.06 3.60
CA LYS A 129 -11.78 15.91 2.49
C LYS A 129 -13.21 16.39 2.71
N MET A 130 -14.09 15.53 3.23
CA MET A 130 -15.46 15.92 3.57
C MET A 130 -15.48 16.96 4.70
N PHE A 131 -14.67 16.78 5.73
CA PHE A 131 -14.52 17.73 6.83
C PHE A 131 -13.96 19.08 6.34
N ASP A 132 -12.90 19.07 5.52
CA ASP A 132 -12.30 20.27 4.94
C ASP A 132 -13.31 21.05 4.06
N ALA A 133 -14.22 20.34 3.39
CA ALA A 133 -15.31 20.97 2.64
C ALA A 133 -16.33 21.66 3.56
N LEU A 134 -16.64 21.07 4.73
CA LEU A 134 -17.45 21.76 5.74
C LEU A 134 -16.73 22.97 6.32
N MET A 135 -15.43 22.87 6.61
CA MET A 135 -14.62 24.03 7.03
C MET A 135 -14.77 25.19 6.03
N THR A 136 -14.63 24.89 4.74
CA THR A 136 -14.79 25.89 3.65
C THR A 136 -16.21 26.44 3.60
N LYS A 137 -17.22 25.59 3.67
CA LYS A 137 -18.65 25.98 3.61
C LYS A 137 -19.02 26.94 4.74
N TYR A 138 -18.50 26.74 5.94
CA TYR A 138 -18.79 27.56 7.11
C TYR A 138 -17.74 28.67 7.35
N ASN A 139 -16.80 28.85 6.41
CA ASN A 139 -15.71 29.84 6.53
C ASN A 139 -14.94 29.72 7.85
N ALA A 140 -14.76 28.48 8.35
CA ALA A 140 -14.07 28.17 9.58
C ALA A 140 -12.55 28.22 9.39
N GLN A 141 -11.83 28.80 10.34
CA GLN A 141 -10.36 28.85 10.30
C GLN A 141 -9.73 27.68 11.05
N TYR A 142 -10.40 27.23 12.12
CA TYR A 142 -9.94 26.13 12.95
C TYR A 142 -11.01 25.04 13.05
N PRO A 143 -10.62 23.77 13.21
CA PRO A 143 -11.58 22.66 13.41
C PRO A 143 -12.60 22.92 14.50
N VAL A 144 -12.19 23.52 15.61
CA VAL A 144 -13.05 23.82 16.77
C VAL A 144 -14.23 24.74 16.41
N ASP A 145 -14.12 25.55 15.37
CA ASP A 145 -15.15 26.51 14.97
C ASP A 145 -16.44 25.84 14.48
N ILE A 146 -16.33 24.58 14.03
CA ILE A 146 -17.47 23.81 13.47
C ILE A 146 -17.77 22.48 14.20
N LEU A 147 -17.02 22.14 15.26
CA LEU A 147 -17.27 20.89 16.00
C LEU A 147 -18.62 20.87 16.74
N ASN A 148 -19.31 22.00 16.86
CA ASN A 148 -20.69 22.06 17.35
C ASN A 148 -21.73 21.60 16.29
N ILE A 149 -21.31 21.38 15.05
CA ILE A 149 -22.15 20.85 13.95
C ILE A 149 -22.02 19.32 13.98
N PRO A 150 -23.12 18.55 14.18
CA PRO A 150 -23.07 17.10 14.36
C PRO A 150 -22.37 16.34 13.22
N GLU A 151 -22.53 16.81 11.96
CA GLU A 151 -21.88 16.21 10.81
C GLU A 151 -20.36 16.43 10.85
N ALA A 152 -19.89 17.62 11.24
CA ALA A 152 -18.49 17.95 11.34
C ALA A 152 -17.83 17.21 12.51
N GLU A 153 -18.46 17.16 13.68
CA GLU A 153 -18.01 16.40 14.85
C GLU A 153 -17.83 14.92 14.52
N LYS A 154 -18.83 14.33 13.84
CA LYS A 154 -18.78 12.92 13.43
C LYS A 154 -17.60 12.65 12.49
N LEU A 155 -17.44 13.44 11.43
CA LEU A 155 -16.33 13.29 10.47
C LEU A 155 -14.98 13.46 11.14
N PHE A 156 -14.83 14.47 12.01
CA PHE A 156 -13.60 14.73 12.74
C PHE A 156 -13.23 13.57 13.66
N THR A 157 -14.19 13.07 14.43
CA THR A 157 -13.99 11.93 15.33
C THR A 157 -13.62 10.66 14.55
N GLU A 158 -14.35 10.36 13.49
CA GLU A 158 -14.10 9.16 12.69
C GLU A 158 -12.74 9.19 11.98
N MET A 159 -12.33 10.34 11.41
CA MET A 159 -11.01 10.44 10.77
C MET A 159 -9.86 10.36 11.78
N THR A 160 -9.99 11.03 12.93
CA THR A 160 -8.95 11.01 13.96
C THR A 160 -8.78 9.62 14.57
N ASN A 161 -9.88 8.89 14.80
CA ASN A 161 -9.84 7.52 15.26
C ASN A 161 -9.16 6.59 14.24
N LEU A 162 -9.44 6.76 12.95
CA LEU A 162 -8.77 5.99 11.90
C LEU A 162 -7.26 6.26 11.85
N TYR A 163 -6.83 7.51 11.93
CA TYR A 163 -5.40 7.84 11.98
C TYR A 163 -4.72 7.28 13.24
N ALA A 164 -5.38 7.37 14.39
CA ALA A 164 -4.88 6.78 15.64
C ALA A 164 -4.73 5.25 15.49
N GLN A 165 -5.76 4.57 15.00
CA GLN A 165 -5.74 3.13 14.73
C GLN A 165 -4.57 2.73 13.81
N ILE A 166 -4.41 3.42 12.67
CA ILE A 166 -3.35 3.16 11.70
C ILE A 166 -1.97 3.33 12.34
N HIS A 167 -1.81 4.37 13.17
CA HIS A 167 -0.55 4.62 13.89
C HIS A 167 -0.26 3.54 14.93
N GLU A 168 -1.26 3.15 15.72
CA GLU A 168 -1.16 2.08 16.74
C GLU A 168 -0.83 0.72 16.10
N MET A 169 -1.35 0.46 14.90
CA MET A 169 -1.01 -0.73 14.13
C MET A 169 0.42 -0.74 13.58
N GLY A 170 1.18 0.32 13.79
CA GLY A 170 2.60 0.39 13.40
C GLY A 170 2.86 1.03 12.03
N TYR A 171 1.85 1.59 11.37
CA TYR A 171 2.10 2.36 10.14
C TYR A 171 2.95 3.60 10.44
N ARG A 172 4.00 3.78 9.64
CA ARG A 172 4.82 4.98 9.66
C ARG A 172 5.04 5.44 8.22
N LYS A 173 4.84 6.73 7.99
CA LYS A 173 5.16 7.33 6.70
C LYS A 173 6.67 7.49 6.59
N MET A 174 7.25 6.99 5.51
CA MET A 174 8.67 7.22 5.23
C MET A 174 8.94 8.73 5.11
N PRO A 175 9.94 9.29 5.80
CA PRO A 175 10.36 10.66 5.61
C PRO A 175 10.75 10.93 4.15
N GLU A 176 10.45 12.12 3.64
CA GLU A 176 10.68 12.47 2.24
C GLU A 176 12.16 12.37 1.84
N GLU A 177 13.05 12.81 2.72
CA GLU A 177 14.50 12.70 2.51
C GLU A 177 14.95 11.26 2.32
N MET A 178 14.48 10.34 3.18
CA MET A 178 14.78 8.91 3.06
C MET A 178 14.20 8.31 1.77
N TYR A 179 13.02 8.76 1.35
CA TYR A 179 12.42 8.31 0.09
C TYR A 179 13.26 8.74 -1.12
N LEU A 180 13.75 9.97 -1.12
CA LEU A 180 14.61 10.49 -2.18
C LEU A 180 15.96 9.76 -2.22
N GLU A 181 16.60 9.52 -1.07
CA GLU A 181 17.82 8.72 -0.97
C GLU A 181 17.63 7.30 -1.49
N TRP A 182 16.51 6.68 -1.12
CA TRP A 182 16.15 5.34 -1.63
C TRP A 182 15.98 5.31 -3.15
N LEU A 183 15.32 6.32 -3.74
CA LEU A 183 15.18 6.42 -5.19
C LEU A 183 16.54 6.55 -5.90
N VAL A 184 17.46 7.31 -5.33
CA VAL A 184 18.83 7.46 -5.86
C VAL A 184 19.57 6.12 -5.79
N SER A 185 19.49 5.41 -4.65
CA SER A 185 20.13 4.10 -4.47
C SER A 185 19.62 3.06 -5.47
N LEU A 186 18.31 3.02 -5.75
CA LEU A 186 17.73 2.13 -6.77
C LEU A 186 18.26 2.42 -8.17
N LYS A 187 18.41 3.70 -8.51
CA LYS A 187 18.97 4.11 -9.81
C LYS A 187 20.43 3.68 -9.94
N ASP A 188 21.20 3.81 -8.88
CA ASP A 188 22.61 3.41 -8.86
C ASP A 188 22.77 1.89 -8.93
N GLU A 189 21.94 1.12 -8.24
CA GLU A 189 21.90 -0.33 -8.34
C GLU A 189 21.55 -0.77 -9.78
N ARG A 190 20.51 -0.20 -10.36
CA ARG A 190 20.12 -0.49 -11.75
C ARG A 190 21.26 -0.22 -12.72
N ASN A 191 21.92 0.93 -12.61
CA ASN A 191 23.08 1.27 -13.44
C ASN A 191 24.24 0.27 -13.28
N LYS A 192 24.47 -0.26 -12.08
CA LYS A 192 25.49 -1.30 -11.83
C LYS A 192 25.13 -2.62 -12.51
N TYR A 193 23.87 -3.02 -12.55
CA TYR A 193 23.43 -4.24 -13.21
C TYR A 193 23.48 -4.09 -14.75
N GLU A 194 22.97 -3.00 -15.30
CA GLU A 194 23.03 -2.71 -16.74
C GLU A 194 24.48 -2.67 -17.25
N ASN A 195 25.40 -2.05 -16.50
CA ASN A 195 26.82 -2.03 -16.84
C ASN A 195 27.49 -3.41 -16.77
N LYS A 196 27.09 -4.28 -15.81
CA LYS A 196 27.61 -5.65 -15.71
C LYS A 196 27.14 -6.53 -16.88
N GLU A 197 25.90 -6.37 -17.33
CA GLU A 197 25.40 -7.09 -18.51
C GLU A 197 26.12 -6.65 -19.79
N ILE A 198 26.27 -5.34 -20.00
CA ILE A 198 27.01 -4.80 -21.14
C ILE A 198 28.46 -5.29 -21.16
N THR A 199 29.10 -5.41 -20.02
CA THR A 199 30.49 -5.91 -19.92
C THR A 199 30.58 -7.40 -20.25
N LYS A 200 29.61 -8.21 -19.87
CA LYS A 200 29.52 -9.63 -20.23
C LYS A 200 29.37 -9.85 -21.75
N PHE A 201 28.59 -8.97 -22.42
CA PHE A 201 28.40 -9.05 -23.88
C PHE A 201 29.57 -8.49 -24.68
N LYS A 202 30.47 -7.70 -24.09
CA LYS A 202 31.65 -7.10 -24.74
C LYS A 202 32.93 -7.90 -24.55
N SER A 203 32.92 -9.03 -23.90
CA SER A 203 34.09 -9.89 -23.77
C SER A 203 34.23 -10.71 -25.05
N PRO A 204 35.15 -10.37 -25.97
CA PRO A 204 35.40 -11.22 -27.14
C PRO A 204 36.08 -12.49 -26.67
N ASN A 205 35.55 -13.62 -27.11
CA ASN A 205 36.28 -14.87 -27.05
C ASN A 205 37.59 -14.73 -27.84
N HIS A 206 38.69 -14.82 -27.16
CA HIS A 206 39.98 -15.20 -27.74
C HIS A 206 40.29 -16.63 -27.32
#